data_f18d71ca1f5186bbf6636c41719de9f4
#
_entry.id   f18d71ca1f5186bbf6636c41719de9f4
#
_cell.length_a   1.000
_cell.length_b   1.000
_cell.length_c   1.000
_cell.angle_alpha   90.00
_cell.angle_beta   90.00
_cell.angle_gamma   90.00
#
_symmetry.space_group_name_H-M   'P 1'
#
loop_
_entity.id
_entity.type
_entity.pdbx_description
1 polymer ?
#
loop_
_entity_poly.entity_id
_entity_poly.type
_entity_poly.pdbx_seq_one_letter_code
_entity_poly.pdbx_strand_id
1 'polypeptide(L)'
;MVLDSTYYNKEHKEIITDLVGRSFTLLEIFKMRGIGSKRMIIGEVSPNLKTYMNTVSDVNYGNIELRKNGILIYINKGLKNYTWIIPYYQLVLYKTNGISIHAQGKFIHFINNKTFRENRTFFKKLMEEKLRFDETHKFQNA
;
A
#
# COMPACT_ATOMS: atom_id res chain seq x y z
N MET A 1 -0.73 -10.73 2.06
CA MET A 1 -1.71 -11.02 3.14
C MET A 1 -2.66 -9.85 3.28
N VAL A 2 -3.96 -10.13 3.30
CA VAL A 2 -4.99 -9.11 3.51
C VAL A 2 -5.69 -9.40 4.84
N LEU A 3 -5.76 -8.39 5.70
CA LEU A 3 -6.36 -8.50 7.03
C LEU A 3 -7.62 -7.65 7.11
N ASP A 4 -8.65 -8.14 7.82
CA ASP A 4 -9.78 -7.32 8.21
C ASP A 4 -9.32 -6.40 9.36
N SER A 5 -9.17 -5.12 9.06
CA SER A 5 -8.67 -4.11 9.99
C SER A 5 -9.76 -3.14 10.46
N THR A 6 -11.02 -3.56 10.38
CA THR A 6 -12.17 -2.74 10.80
C THR A 6 -12.06 -2.32 12.26
N TYR A 7 -11.57 -3.22 13.11
CA TYR A 7 -11.33 -2.94 14.53
C TYR A 7 -9.87 -3.19 14.88
N TYR A 8 -9.37 -2.47 15.88
CA TYR A 8 -8.01 -2.66 16.37
C TYR A 8 -7.80 -4.10 16.84
N ASN A 9 -6.67 -4.69 16.43
CA ASN A 9 -6.29 -6.05 16.82
C ASN A 9 -4.77 -6.08 17.03
N LYS A 10 -4.36 -6.44 18.24
CA LYS A 10 -2.94 -6.48 18.62
C LYS A 10 -2.15 -7.49 17.80
N GLU A 11 -2.75 -8.65 17.49
CA GLU A 11 -2.09 -9.67 16.66
C GLU A 11 -1.84 -9.15 15.25
N HIS A 12 -2.79 -8.41 14.66
CA HIS A 12 -2.61 -7.78 13.36
C HIS A 12 -1.45 -6.79 13.36
N LYS A 13 -1.32 -6.01 14.42
CA LYS A 13 -0.21 -5.06 14.57
C LYS A 13 1.13 -5.80 14.60
N GLU A 14 1.22 -6.92 15.29
CA GLU A 14 2.43 -7.75 15.33
C GLU A 14 2.76 -8.35 13.97
N ILE A 15 1.75 -8.85 13.24
CA ILE A 15 1.92 -9.39 11.89
C ILE A 15 2.44 -8.30 10.95
N ILE A 16 1.88 -7.11 11.00
CA ILE A 16 2.30 -5.97 10.18
C ILE A 16 3.77 -5.64 10.47
N THR A 17 4.12 -5.54 11.76
CA THR A 17 5.49 -5.23 12.17
C THR A 17 6.48 -6.28 11.68
N ASP A 18 6.11 -7.56 11.76
CA ASP A 18 6.97 -8.66 11.32
C ASP A 18 7.18 -8.66 9.80
N LEU A 19 6.16 -8.32 9.03
CA LEU A 19 6.20 -8.39 7.57
C LEU A 19 6.81 -7.14 6.92
N VAL A 20 6.49 -5.96 7.41
CA VAL A 20 6.86 -4.69 6.76
C VAL A 20 7.60 -3.71 7.68
N GLY A 21 7.92 -4.14 8.89
CA GLY A 21 8.62 -3.30 9.86
C GLY A 21 7.70 -2.44 10.69
N ARG A 22 8.28 -1.83 11.72
CA ARG A 22 7.54 -0.94 12.63
C ARG A 22 7.07 0.32 11.93
N SER A 23 6.13 1.02 12.55
CA SER A 23 5.75 2.36 12.13
C SER A 23 6.94 3.30 12.25
N PHE A 24 7.01 4.29 11.37
CA PHE A 24 7.97 5.37 11.53
C PHE A 24 7.64 6.20 12.78
N THR A 25 8.68 6.70 13.44
CA THR A 25 8.52 7.62 14.57
C THR A 25 8.00 8.97 14.08
N LEU A 26 7.48 9.80 14.98
CA LEU A 26 7.01 11.15 14.62
C LEU A 26 8.12 11.99 13.99
N LEU A 27 9.35 11.86 14.49
CA LEU A 27 10.48 12.59 13.94
C LEU A 27 10.80 12.10 12.51
N GLU A 28 10.79 10.80 12.27
CA GLU A 28 10.99 10.23 10.95
C GLU A 28 9.90 10.68 9.98
N ILE A 29 8.63 10.66 10.40
CA ILE A 29 7.50 11.12 9.59
C ILE A 29 7.68 12.59 9.21
N PHE A 30 8.10 13.42 10.16
CA PHE A 30 8.36 14.83 9.90
C PHE A 30 9.46 15.01 8.86
N LYS A 31 10.58 14.29 9.01
CA LYS A 31 11.70 14.35 8.07
C LYS A 31 11.32 13.87 6.67
N MET A 32 10.46 12.86 6.57
CA MET A 32 9.97 12.31 5.31
C MET A 32 8.84 13.14 4.69
N ARG A 33 8.36 14.16 5.40
CA ARG A 33 7.21 14.98 4.99
C ARG A 33 5.94 14.13 4.81
N GLY A 34 5.71 13.23 5.76
CA GLY A 34 4.57 12.32 5.75
C GLY A 34 4.91 10.96 5.14
N ILE A 35 4.12 9.95 5.52
CA ILE A 35 4.31 8.55 5.10
C ILE A 35 3.07 7.97 4.43
N GLY A 36 1.98 8.73 4.34
CA GLY A 36 0.72 8.26 3.78
C GLY A 36 0.33 8.99 2.51
N SER A 37 -0.35 8.29 1.61
CA SER A 37 -0.96 8.92 0.45
C SER A 37 -2.31 9.51 0.83
N LYS A 38 -2.80 10.42 0.00
CA LYS A 38 -4.21 10.79 -0.01
C LYS A 38 -5.01 9.62 -0.57
N ARG A 39 -6.29 9.57 -0.24
CA ARG A 39 -7.22 8.56 -0.75
C ARG A 39 -7.33 8.64 -2.26
N MET A 40 -7.28 7.49 -2.92
CA MET A 40 -7.35 7.39 -4.38
C MET A 40 -8.47 6.44 -4.79
N ILE A 41 -8.93 6.56 -6.02
CA ILE A 41 -9.97 5.68 -6.56
C ILE A 41 -9.33 4.42 -7.12
N ILE A 42 -9.83 3.27 -6.64
CA ILE A 42 -9.44 1.97 -7.16
C ILE A 42 -10.26 1.69 -8.40
N GLY A 43 -9.59 1.42 -9.52
CA GLY A 43 -10.25 1.01 -10.75
C GLY A 43 -10.37 -0.49 -10.83
N GLU A 44 -9.41 -1.14 -11.48
CA GLU A 44 -9.40 -2.59 -11.65
C GLU A 44 -8.63 -3.28 -10.53
N VAL A 45 -9.08 -4.48 -10.15
CA VAL A 45 -8.39 -5.34 -9.20
C VAL A 45 -8.38 -6.77 -9.72
N SER A 46 -7.43 -7.58 -9.22
CA SER A 46 -7.40 -9.01 -9.50
C SER A 46 -8.65 -9.70 -8.93
N PRO A 47 -9.10 -10.83 -9.54
CA PRO A 47 -10.32 -11.52 -9.06
C PRO A 47 -10.27 -11.86 -7.56
N ASN A 48 -9.12 -12.21 -7.03
CA ASN A 48 -8.96 -12.60 -5.63
C ASN A 48 -9.01 -11.41 -4.65
N LEU A 49 -9.07 -10.17 -5.14
CA LEU A 49 -9.29 -8.99 -4.31
C LEU A 49 -10.73 -8.47 -4.40
N LYS A 50 -11.57 -8.99 -5.29
CA LYS A 50 -12.93 -8.49 -5.47
C LYS A 50 -13.79 -8.66 -4.22
N THR A 51 -13.51 -9.65 -3.39
CA THR A 51 -14.22 -9.86 -2.13
C THR A 51 -14.07 -8.71 -1.14
N TYR A 52 -13.00 -7.89 -1.29
CA TYR A 52 -12.73 -6.73 -0.43
C TYR A 52 -13.26 -5.43 -1.03
N MET A 53 -13.94 -5.51 -2.18
CA MET A 53 -14.48 -4.34 -2.88
C MET A 53 -15.98 -4.26 -2.71
N ASN A 54 -16.54 -3.06 -2.87
CA ASN A 54 -17.98 -2.88 -2.91
C ASN A 54 -18.56 -3.61 -4.11
N THR A 55 -19.68 -4.32 -3.91
CA THR A 55 -20.30 -5.16 -4.94
C THR A 55 -21.30 -4.40 -5.82
N VAL A 56 -21.67 -3.21 -5.42
CA VAL A 56 -22.60 -2.36 -6.16
C VAL A 56 -21.83 -1.16 -6.71
N SER A 57 -22.42 -0.37 -7.56
CA SER A 57 -21.85 0.76 -8.29
C SER A 57 -21.10 1.82 -7.47
N ASP A 58 -20.81 1.55 -6.20
CA ASP A 58 -20.07 2.45 -5.33
C ASP A 58 -18.59 2.47 -5.72
N VAL A 59 -18.02 3.65 -5.65
CA VAL A 59 -16.60 3.86 -5.92
C VAL A 59 -15.78 3.25 -4.77
N ASN A 60 -14.76 2.49 -5.11
CA ASN A 60 -13.84 1.93 -4.14
C ASN A 60 -12.65 2.88 -3.95
N TYR A 61 -12.29 3.10 -2.70
CA TYR A 61 -11.17 3.97 -2.33
C TYR A 61 -10.08 3.20 -1.61
N GLY A 62 -8.86 3.61 -1.83
CA GLY A 62 -7.71 3.08 -1.10
C GLY A 62 -6.66 4.15 -0.90
N ASN A 63 -5.84 3.95 0.13
CA ASN A 63 -4.67 4.78 0.38
C ASN A 63 -3.51 3.89 0.82
N ILE A 64 -2.31 4.43 0.73
CA ILE A 64 -1.07 3.70 0.96
C ILE A 64 -0.30 4.36 2.10
N GLU A 65 0.27 3.52 2.97
CA GLU A 65 1.17 3.98 4.02
C GLU A 65 2.53 3.30 3.86
N LEU A 66 3.58 4.10 3.96
CA LEU A 66 4.96 3.59 3.92
C LEU A 66 5.34 2.97 5.26
N ARG A 67 6.04 1.85 5.19
CA ARG A 67 6.71 1.21 6.32
C ARG A 67 8.18 1.03 5.98
N LYS A 68 8.99 0.63 6.95
CA LYS A 68 10.44 0.48 6.73
C LYS A 68 10.76 -0.57 5.65
N ASN A 69 10.05 -1.69 5.66
CA ASN A 69 10.34 -2.82 4.80
C ASN A 69 9.19 -3.16 3.84
N GLY A 70 8.27 -2.23 3.64
CA GLY A 70 7.15 -2.46 2.75
C GLY A 70 6.11 -1.38 2.82
N ILE A 71 4.92 -1.69 2.35
CA ILE A 71 3.77 -0.77 2.35
C ILE A 71 2.53 -1.47 2.88
N LEU A 72 1.59 -0.64 3.34
CA LEU A 72 0.23 -1.06 3.64
C LEU A 72 -0.72 -0.38 2.66
N ILE A 73 -1.65 -1.14 2.09
CA ILE A 73 -2.73 -0.56 1.31
C ILE A 73 -4.01 -0.74 2.11
N TYR A 74 -4.63 0.38 2.47
CA TYR A 74 -5.89 0.40 3.19
C TYR A 74 -7.04 0.48 2.19
N ILE A 75 -8.01 -0.42 2.33
CA ILE A 75 -9.17 -0.53 1.43
C ILE A 75 -10.43 -0.33 2.26
N ASN A 76 -11.27 0.60 1.84
CA ASN A 76 -12.56 0.86 2.49
C ASN A 76 -13.68 0.16 1.73
N LYS A 77 -14.44 -0.69 2.44
CA LYS A 77 -15.63 -1.36 1.91
C LYS A 77 -16.81 -1.03 2.85
N GLY A 78 -17.54 0.04 2.56
CA GLY A 78 -18.61 0.49 3.45
C GLY A 78 -18.07 0.80 4.83
N LEU A 79 -18.58 0.11 5.85
CA LEU A 79 -18.12 0.28 7.24
C LEU A 79 -16.95 -0.64 7.60
N LYS A 80 -16.52 -1.49 6.67
CA LYS A 80 -15.38 -2.38 6.89
C LYS A 80 -14.12 -1.80 6.29
N ASN A 81 -12.99 -2.11 6.93
CA ASN A 81 -11.66 -1.72 6.47
C ASN A 81 -10.79 -2.96 6.33
N TYR A 82 -10.03 -3.02 5.25
CA TYR A 82 -9.08 -4.09 5.02
C TYR A 82 -7.69 -3.50 4.83
N THR A 83 -6.67 -4.23 5.24
CA THR A 83 -5.27 -3.84 5.08
C THR A 83 -4.54 -4.93 4.30
N TRP A 84 -4.00 -4.57 3.14
CA TRP A 84 -3.15 -5.44 2.36
C TRP A 84 -1.69 -5.11 2.67
N ILE A 85 -0.97 -6.10 3.21
CA ILE A 85 0.41 -5.95 3.68
C ILE A 85 1.34 -6.43 2.57
N ILE A 86 2.23 -5.55 2.10
CA ILE A 86 3.13 -5.88 0.99
C ILE A 86 4.57 -5.53 1.37
N PRO A 87 5.41 -6.53 1.68
CA PRO A 87 6.85 -6.31 1.81
C PRO A 87 7.46 -5.81 0.50
N TYR A 88 8.49 -4.96 0.57
CA TYR A 88 9.11 -4.42 -0.64
C TYR A 88 9.65 -5.50 -1.57
N TYR A 89 10.16 -6.60 -1.04
CA TYR A 89 10.71 -7.66 -1.89
C TYR A 89 9.66 -8.37 -2.75
N GLN A 90 8.38 -8.19 -2.44
CA GLN A 90 7.25 -8.74 -3.21
C GLN A 90 6.58 -7.71 -4.11
N LEU A 91 6.93 -6.42 -3.94
CA LEU A 91 6.22 -5.32 -4.57
C LEU A 91 6.72 -5.06 -5.99
N VAL A 92 5.78 -5.02 -6.94
CA VAL A 92 6.05 -4.60 -8.31
C VAL A 92 5.08 -3.48 -8.67
N LEU A 93 5.62 -2.40 -9.22
CA LEU A 93 4.85 -1.22 -9.60
C LEU A 93 4.88 -1.05 -11.12
N TYR A 94 3.71 -0.85 -11.73
CA TYR A 94 3.58 -0.54 -13.14
C TYR A 94 2.93 0.83 -13.32
N LYS A 95 3.61 1.74 -14.01
CA LYS A 95 3.10 3.07 -14.31
C LYS A 95 2.40 3.06 -15.66
N THR A 96 1.15 2.66 -15.71
CA THR A 96 0.35 2.63 -16.93
C THR A 96 -0.99 3.32 -16.67
N ASN A 97 -1.14 4.54 -17.17
CA ASN A 97 -2.37 5.34 -17.01
C ASN A 97 -2.90 5.29 -15.56
N GLY A 98 -2.10 5.83 -14.64
CA GLY A 98 -2.25 5.64 -13.21
C GLY A 98 -1.13 4.76 -12.71
N ILE A 99 -1.42 3.91 -11.73
CA ILE A 99 -0.44 2.96 -11.21
C ILE A 99 -1.10 1.63 -10.86
N SER A 100 -0.45 0.54 -11.23
CA SER A 100 -0.85 -0.80 -10.79
C SER A 100 0.16 -1.32 -9.79
N ILE A 101 -0.34 -1.82 -8.66
CA ILE A 101 0.46 -2.39 -7.59
C ILE A 101 0.23 -3.90 -7.58
N HIS A 102 1.30 -4.66 -7.79
CA HIS A 102 1.25 -6.11 -7.88
C HIS A 102 2.08 -6.75 -6.78
N ALA A 103 1.53 -7.77 -6.13
CA ALA A 103 2.21 -8.60 -5.15
C ALA A 103 1.38 -9.84 -4.83
N GLN A 104 2.04 -10.95 -4.51
CA GLN A 104 1.37 -12.15 -3.96
C GLN A 104 0.27 -12.71 -4.89
N GLY A 105 0.42 -12.54 -6.21
CA GLY A 105 -0.60 -12.99 -7.15
C GLY A 105 -1.86 -12.11 -7.20
N LYS A 106 -1.77 -10.89 -6.66
CA LYS A 106 -2.87 -9.92 -6.61
C LYS A 106 -2.44 -8.61 -7.23
N PHE A 107 -3.40 -7.81 -7.68
CA PHE A 107 -3.09 -6.44 -8.09
C PHE A 107 -4.25 -5.48 -7.79
N ILE A 108 -3.88 -4.21 -7.60
CA ILE A 108 -4.79 -3.08 -7.53
C ILE A 108 -4.30 -2.04 -8.52
N HIS A 109 -5.20 -1.53 -9.36
CA HIS A 109 -4.93 -0.39 -10.23
C HIS A 109 -5.62 0.85 -9.71
N PHE A 110 -4.85 1.90 -9.41
CA PHE A 110 -5.38 3.22 -9.07
C PHE A 110 -5.50 4.03 -10.36
N ILE A 111 -6.70 4.58 -10.62
CA ILE A 111 -6.97 5.28 -11.87
C ILE A 111 -6.28 6.64 -11.92
N ASN A 112 -5.92 7.05 -13.14
CA ASN A 112 -5.29 8.36 -13.36
C ASN A 112 -6.35 9.46 -13.36
N ASN A 113 -6.52 10.08 -12.20
CA ASN A 113 -7.42 11.20 -12.01
C ASN A 113 -6.74 12.29 -11.16
N LYS A 114 -7.50 13.31 -10.77
CA LYS A 114 -6.97 14.42 -9.97
C LYS A 114 -6.35 13.95 -8.66
N THR A 115 -7.04 13.08 -7.90
CA THR A 115 -6.55 12.60 -6.60
C THR A 115 -5.30 11.76 -6.75
N PHE A 116 -5.20 10.96 -7.81
CA PHE A 116 -3.97 10.22 -8.11
C PHE A 116 -2.81 11.18 -8.38
N ARG A 117 -3.02 12.19 -9.22
CA ARG A 117 -1.97 13.17 -9.56
C ARG A 117 -1.53 14.00 -8.37
N GLU A 118 -2.40 14.23 -7.39
CA GLU A 118 -2.05 14.90 -6.14
C GLU A 118 -1.08 14.07 -5.27
N ASN A 119 -0.96 12.77 -5.53
CA ASN A 119 -0.06 11.86 -4.82
C ASN A 119 1.29 11.67 -5.52
N ARG A 120 1.62 12.51 -6.48
CA ARG A 120 2.87 12.40 -7.25
C ARG A 120 4.10 12.34 -6.36
N THR A 121 4.18 13.24 -5.37
CA THR A 121 5.29 13.28 -4.43
C THR A 121 5.35 12.03 -3.56
N PHE A 122 4.19 11.51 -3.16
CA PHE A 122 4.12 10.27 -2.40
C PHE A 122 4.69 9.09 -3.19
N PHE A 123 4.28 8.93 -4.44
CA PHE A 123 4.77 7.82 -5.27
C PHE A 123 6.27 7.93 -5.55
N LYS A 124 6.79 9.14 -5.65
CA LYS A 124 8.24 9.36 -5.74
C LYS A 124 8.95 8.83 -4.51
N LYS A 125 8.43 9.15 -3.31
CA LYS A 125 8.98 8.62 -2.05
C LYS A 125 8.89 7.09 -1.97
N LEU A 126 7.76 6.52 -2.37
CA LEU A 126 7.58 5.08 -2.38
C LEU A 126 8.65 4.40 -3.25
N MET A 127 8.87 4.92 -4.45
CA MET A 127 9.88 4.36 -5.35
C MET A 127 11.30 4.50 -4.80
N GLU A 128 11.61 5.62 -4.14
CA GLU A 128 12.88 5.83 -3.48
C GLU A 128 13.10 4.86 -2.32
N GLU A 129 12.07 4.63 -1.50
CA GLU A 129 12.14 3.70 -0.38
C GLU A 129 12.31 2.25 -0.86
N LYS A 130 11.57 1.87 -1.90
CA LYS A 130 11.72 0.52 -2.49
C LYS A 130 13.12 0.33 -3.08
N LEU A 131 13.62 1.33 -3.80
CA LEU A 131 14.96 1.25 -4.38
C LEU A 131 16.03 1.14 -3.29
N ARG A 132 15.90 1.91 -2.24
CA ARG A 132 16.82 1.86 -1.10
C ARG A 132 16.79 0.48 -0.43
N PHE A 133 15.61 -0.10 -0.24
CA PHE A 133 15.46 -1.43 0.30
C PHE A 133 16.15 -2.47 -0.61
N ASP A 134 15.87 -2.42 -1.91
CA ASP A 134 16.43 -3.36 -2.87
C ASP A 134 17.96 -3.27 -2.90
N GLU A 135 18.54 -2.07 -2.88
CA GLU A 135 19.98 -1.88 -2.84
C GLU A 135 20.61 -2.40 -1.55
N THR A 136 19.98 -2.13 -0.40
CA THR A 136 20.47 -2.58 0.91
C THR A 136 20.50 -4.09 1.01
N HIS A 137 19.54 -4.78 0.39
CA HIS A 137 19.39 -6.23 0.46
C HIS A 137 19.98 -6.97 -0.73
N LYS A 138 20.55 -6.28 -1.69
CA LYS A 138 21.08 -6.86 -2.92
C LYS A 138 22.18 -7.90 -2.67
N PHE A 139 23.05 -7.64 -1.69
CA PHE A 139 24.17 -8.53 -1.38
C PHE A 139 23.79 -9.69 -0.45
N GLN A 140 22.66 -9.62 0.21
CA GLN A 140 22.19 -10.69 1.09
C GLN A 140 21.57 -11.85 0.32
N ASN A 141 21.15 -11.60 -0.92
CA ASN A 141 20.48 -12.57 -1.79
C ASN A 141 21.39 -13.06 -2.92
N ALA A 142 22.65 -12.69 -2.88
CA ALA A 142 23.63 -13.10 -3.90
C ALA A 142 24.26 -14.44 -3.56
#